data_dc3d8ec9bc8a6e4fd87d9f02e6ea8067
#
_entry.id   dc3d8ec9bc8a6e4fd87d9f02e6ea8067
#
_cell.length_a   1.000
_cell.length_b   1.000
_cell.length_c   1.000
_cell.angle_alpha   90.00
_cell.angle_beta   90.00
_cell.angle_gamma   90.00
#
_symmetry.space_group_name_H-M   'P 1'
#
loop_
_entity.id
_entity.type
_entity.pdbx_description
1 polymer ?
#
loop_
_entity_poly.entity_id
_entity_poly.type
_entity_poly.pdbx_seq_one_letter_code
_entity_poly.pdbx_strand_id
1 'polypeptide(L)'
;MAGRGIRAERRGKRLPCVTLDVDSAPIEVHGHQPKAEWNGHYNARIYHPLISSIPETGDILDARLRPGNVGTAEGALDVILDVVDRAQNSFCDVAMVRIDAGFPSTTLLAGLEARGIDYVSRLRANAVQDRLAEPCMKRPPGRRPAEPRMWLYELRYQAEAWDKPRRVVLVVKEREGDLLLERFFLVTSLSWTVKLRHEVLAHYRERGKAEGHMGELKDVLAPALSSTNRAKSHRRGKKLKSKTPAVDAFACNEVRLLISCLA
;
A
#
# COMPACT_ATOMS: atom_id res chain seq x y z
N MET A 1 -4.64 -16.85 -8.13
CA MET A 1 -3.71 -17.56 -9.05
C MET A 1 -2.27 -17.51 -8.53
N ALA A 2 -1.75 -16.38 -8.10
CA ALA A 2 -0.40 -16.26 -7.53
C ALA A 2 -0.10 -17.33 -6.43
N GLY A 3 -1.03 -17.57 -5.50
CA GLY A 3 -0.86 -18.57 -4.46
C GLY A 3 -0.65 -20.02 -4.94
N ARG A 4 -1.10 -20.36 -6.15
CA ARG A 4 -0.81 -21.68 -6.75
C ARG A 4 0.60 -21.75 -7.31
N GLY A 5 1.10 -20.65 -7.89
CA GLY A 5 2.47 -20.53 -8.37
C GLY A 5 3.48 -20.66 -7.22
N ILE A 6 3.30 -19.87 -6.14
CA ILE A 6 4.14 -19.92 -4.94
C ILE A 6 4.15 -21.32 -4.33
N ARG A 7 2.99 -22.01 -4.27
CA ARG A 7 2.89 -23.37 -3.77
C ARG A 7 3.62 -24.39 -4.66
N ALA A 8 3.54 -24.22 -5.98
CA ALA A 8 4.22 -25.09 -6.93
C ALA A 8 5.74 -24.98 -6.82
N GLU A 9 6.28 -23.75 -6.77
CA GLU A 9 7.70 -23.48 -6.58
C GLU A 9 8.25 -24.09 -5.29
N ARG A 10 7.47 -24.06 -4.20
CA ARG A 10 7.85 -24.61 -2.90
C ARG A 10 7.42 -26.08 -2.70
N ARG A 11 7.09 -26.79 -3.77
CA ARG A 11 6.68 -28.21 -3.70
C ARG A 11 5.57 -28.47 -2.69
N GLY A 12 4.59 -27.58 -2.59
CA GLY A 12 3.43 -27.70 -1.71
C GLY A 12 3.66 -27.36 -0.23
N LYS A 13 4.85 -26.92 0.17
CA LYS A 13 5.12 -26.47 1.54
C LYS A 13 4.54 -25.08 1.77
N ARG A 14 3.94 -24.86 2.96
CA ARG A 14 3.54 -23.50 3.38
C ARG A 14 4.77 -22.62 3.54
N LEU A 15 4.63 -21.37 3.17
CA LEU A 15 5.58 -20.34 3.57
C LEU A 15 5.52 -20.15 5.09
N PRO A 16 6.64 -19.80 5.74
CA PRO A 16 6.58 -19.26 7.08
C PRO A 16 5.76 -17.96 7.09
N CYS A 17 5.64 -17.35 8.23
CA CYS A 17 4.98 -16.07 8.39
C CYS A 17 5.56 -15.00 7.44
N VAL A 18 4.69 -14.30 6.72
CA VAL A 18 5.09 -13.29 5.73
C VAL A 18 4.57 -11.90 6.11
N THR A 19 5.17 -10.90 5.49
CA THR A 19 4.69 -9.52 5.50
C THR A 19 3.82 -9.27 4.27
N LEU A 20 2.74 -8.53 4.43
CA LEU A 20 1.92 -8.03 3.33
C LEU A 20 2.19 -6.55 3.14
N ASP A 21 2.75 -6.18 2.00
CA ASP A 21 2.87 -4.79 1.58
C ASP A 21 1.61 -4.38 0.80
N VAL A 22 0.98 -3.30 1.22
CA VAL A 22 -0.20 -2.77 0.54
C VAL A 22 0.06 -1.32 0.14
N ASP A 23 -0.16 -1.06 -1.13
CA ASP A 23 0.00 0.27 -1.70
C ASP A 23 -1.14 0.61 -2.66
N SER A 24 -1.30 1.89 -2.94
CA SER A 24 -2.21 2.38 -3.97
C SER A 24 -1.42 3.07 -5.07
N ALA A 25 -1.76 2.78 -6.30
CA ALA A 25 -1.07 3.32 -7.44
C ALA A 25 -2.05 4.00 -8.41
N PRO A 26 -1.82 5.26 -8.83
CA PRO A 26 -2.62 5.84 -9.89
C PRO A 26 -2.31 5.16 -11.22
N ILE A 27 -3.35 4.75 -11.94
CA ILE A 27 -3.24 4.31 -13.33
C ILE A 27 -4.01 5.31 -14.17
N GLU A 28 -3.28 6.09 -14.97
CA GLU A 28 -3.89 7.06 -15.87
C GLU A 28 -4.76 6.39 -16.92
N VAL A 29 -5.88 7.01 -17.21
CA VAL A 29 -6.85 6.51 -18.16
C VAL A 29 -7.14 7.59 -19.21
N HIS A 30 -6.91 7.23 -20.46
CA HIS A 30 -7.24 8.10 -21.58
C HIS A 30 -8.65 7.80 -22.10
N GLY A 31 -9.45 8.85 -22.28
CA GLY A 31 -10.82 8.74 -22.75
C GLY A 31 -11.83 8.43 -21.65
N HIS A 32 -13.06 8.10 -22.04
CA HIS A 32 -14.17 7.83 -21.13
C HIS A 32 -14.19 6.35 -20.73
N GLN A 33 -13.66 6.04 -19.56
CA GLN A 33 -13.74 4.72 -18.96
C GLN A 33 -14.67 4.74 -17.76
N PRO A 34 -15.51 3.71 -17.55
CA PRO A 34 -16.41 3.64 -16.39
C PRO A 34 -15.62 3.73 -15.08
N LYS A 35 -16.07 4.61 -14.18
CA LYS A 35 -15.44 4.86 -12.86
C LYS A 35 -13.99 5.40 -12.90
N ALA A 36 -13.46 5.72 -14.08
CA ALA A 36 -12.24 6.52 -14.15
C ALA A 36 -12.62 7.97 -13.85
N GLU A 37 -12.17 8.47 -12.72
CA GLU A 37 -12.56 9.77 -12.20
C GLU A 37 -11.36 10.70 -12.05
N TRP A 38 -11.64 12.00 -12.03
CA TRP A 38 -10.61 12.99 -11.79
C TRP A 38 -10.11 12.90 -10.35
N ASN A 39 -8.80 12.85 -10.19
CA ASN A 39 -8.17 12.87 -8.88
C ASN A 39 -7.31 14.12 -8.74
N GLY A 40 -7.69 15.00 -7.81
CA GLY A 40 -7.01 16.30 -7.62
C GLY A 40 -5.58 16.17 -7.08
N HIS A 41 -5.25 15.06 -6.41
CA HIS A 41 -3.89 14.83 -5.92
C HIS A 41 -2.91 14.53 -7.07
N TYR A 42 -3.36 13.75 -8.04
CA TYR A 42 -2.57 13.37 -9.22
C TYR A 42 -2.79 14.30 -10.42
N ASN A 43 -3.77 15.19 -10.32
CA ASN A 43 -4.17 16.10 -11.40
C ASN A 43 -4.46 15.38 -12.73
N ALA A 44 -5.08 14.21 -12.66
CA ALA A 44 -5.35 13.34 -13.79
C ALA A 44 -6.65 12.55 -13.61
N ARG A 45 -7.21 12.04 -14.72
CA ARG A 45 -8.27 11.05 -14.69
C ARG A 45 -7.63 9.68 -14.55
N ILE A 46 -7.91 9.00 -13.45
CA ILE A 46 -7.25 7.75 -13.09
C ILE A 46 -8.21 6.67 -12.64
N TYR A 47 -7.73 5.44 -12.58
CA TYR A 47 -8.12 4.45 -11.59
C TYR A 47 -7.13 4.47 -10.42
N HIS A 48 -7.60 4.10 -9.22
CA HIS A 48 -6.78 4.11 -8.01
C HIS A 48 -6.79 2.73 -7.31
N PRO A 49 -6.21 1.68 -7.97
CA PRO A 49 -6.20 0.34 -7.43
C PRO A 49 -5.43 0.23 -6.11
N LEU A 50 -5.81 -0.77 -5.31
CA LEU A 50 -4.99 -1.29 -4.22
C LEU A 50 -4.24 -2.51 -4.73
N ILE A 51 -2.95 -2.56 -4.44
CA ILE A 51 -2.07 -3.66 -4.80
C ILE A 51 -1.46 -4.22 -3.53
N SER A 52 -1.52 -5.54 -3.40
CA SER A 52 -1.00 -6.28 -2.25
C SER A 52 0.08 -7.23 -2.72
N SER A 53 1.26 -7.19 -2.09
CA SER A 53 2.41 -8.01 -2.46
C SER A 53 3.10 -8.61 -1.24
N ILE A 54 3.85 -9.68 -1.45
CA ILE A 54 4.73 -10.30 -0.46
C ILE A 54 6.17 -9.92 -0.79
N PRO A 55 6.82 -9.06 0.00
CA PRO A 55 8.19 -8.60 -0.29
C PRO A 55 9.23 -9.72 -0.18
N GLU A 56 8.97 -10.76 0.61
CA GLU A 56 9.87 -11.90 0.78
C GLU A 56 10.01 -12.75 -0.49
N THR A 57 9.01 -12.72 -1.37
CA THR A 57 9.02 -13.47 -2.64
C THR A 57 8.92 -12.58 -3.87
N GLY A 58 8.53 -11.32 -3.70
CA GLY A 58 8.27 -10.39 -4.80
C GLY A 58 6.92 -10.59 -5.49
N ASP A 59 6.10 -11.54 -5.01
CA ASP A 59 4.82 -11.85 -5.64
C ASP A 59 3.74 -10.81 -5.34
N ILE A 60 2.98 -10.44 -6.37
CA ILE A 60 1.74 -9.69 -6.21
C ILE A 60 0.60 -10.67 -5.93
N LEU A 61 -0.06 -10.53 -4.78
CA LEU A 61 -1.15 -11.40 -4.36
C LEU A 61 -2.50 -10.95 -4.89
N ASP A 62 -2.73 -9.65 -4.93
CA ASP A 62 -3.98 -9.06 -5.36
C ASP A 62 -3.77 -7.67 -5.94
N ALA A 63 -4.63 -7.31 -6.89
CA ALA A 63 -4.74 -5.98 -7.43
C ALA A 63 -6.23 -5.64 -7.61
N ARG A 64 -6.78 -4.92 -6.65
CA ARG A 64 -8.19 -4.54 -6.62
C ARG A 64 -8.38 -3.21 -7.32
N LEU A 65 -9.07 -3.22 -8.46
CA LEU A 65 -9.38 -1.99 -9.18
C LEU A 65 -10.40 -1.14 -8.40
N ARG A 66 -10.14 0.16 -8.28
CA ARG A 66 -11.02 1.11 -7.60
C ARG A 66 -11.27 2.36 -8.47
N PRO A 67 -12.39 3.06 -8.27
CA PRO A 67 -12.62 4.36 -8.90
C PRO A 67 -11.49 5.36 -8.62
N GLY A 68 -11.29 6.31 -9.51
CA GLY A 68 -10.20 7.28 -9.41
C GLY A 68 -10.34 8.29 -8.27
N ASN A 69 -11.56 8.59 -7.85
CA ASN A 69 -11.87 9.56 -6.78
C ASN A 69 -11.87 8.94 -5.36
N VAL A 70 -11.59 7.65 -5.24
CA VAL A 70 -11.57 6.95 -3.95
C VAL A 70 -10.29 7.29 -3.18
N GLY A 71 -10.42 7.60 -1.89
CA GLY A 71 -9.28 7.83 -1.00
C GLY A 71 -8.46 6.55 -0.76
N THR A 72 -7.18 6.71 -0.42
CA THR A 72 -6.27 5.57 -0.21
C THR A 72 -6.79 4.59 0.85
N ALA A 73 -7.27 5.10 1.99
CA ALA A 73 -7.76 4.29 3.10
C ALA A 73 -9.16 3.71 2.90
N GLU A 74 -9.92 4.24 1.93
CA GLU A 74 -11.32 3.84 1.73
C GLU A 74 -11.42 2.40 1.23
N GLY A 75 -12.17 1.56 1.94
CA GLY A 75 -12.31 0.12 1.65
C GLY A 75 -11.02 -0.70 1.82
N ALA A 76 -9.92 -0.11 2.30
CA ALA A 76 -8.64 -0.80 2.41
C ALA A 76 -8.69 -1.96 3.41
N LEU A 77 -9.41 -1.81 4.54
CA LEU A 77 -9.52 -2.87 5.54
C LEU A 77 -10.12 -4.15 4.94
N ASP A 78 -11.25 -4.04 4.25
CA ASP A 78 -11.94 -5.21 3.67
C ASP A 78 -11.05 -5.93 2.64
N VAL A 79 -10.37 -5.15 1.80
CA VAL A 79 -9.43 -5.71 0.80
C VAL A 79 -8.25 -6.41 1.48
N ILE A 80 -7.66 -5.79 2.49
CA ILE A 80 -6.51 -6.37 3.22
C ILE A 80 -6.94 -7.66 3.93
N LEU A 81 -8.07 -7.67 4.62
CA LEU A 81 -8.56 -8.85 5.32
C LEU A 81 -8.92 -9.98 4.35
N ASP A 82 -9.54 -9.68 3.20
CA ASP A 82 -9.81 -10.68 2.16
C ASP A 82 -8.50 -11.30 1.62
N VAL A 83 -7.47 -10.50 1.38
CA VAL A 83 -6.15 -10.99 0.95
C VAL A 83 -5.50 -11.85 2.04
N VAL A 84 -5.54 -11.40 3.29
CA VAL A 84 -5.02 -12.15 4.44
C VAL A 84 -5.71 -13.50 4.57
N ASP A 85 -7.05 -13.54 4.54
CA ASP A 85 -7.83 -14.77 4.67
C ASP A 85 -7.52 -15.75 3.52
N ARG A 86 -7.40 -15.26 2.29
CA ARG A 86 -7.01 -16.07 1.14
C ARG A 86 -5.59 -16.63 1.26
N ALA A 87 -4.64 -15.82 1.72
CA ALA A 87 -3.27 -16.24 1.92
C ALA A 87 -3.16 -17.29 3.03
N GLN A 88 -3.77 -17.05 4.19
CA GLN A 88 -3.78 -17.95 5.34
C GLN A 88 -4.44 -19.30 5.02
N ASN A 89 -5.52 -19.29 4.25
CA ASN A 89 -6.19 -20.52 3.83
C ASN A 89 -5.44 -21.30 2.74
N SER A 90 -4.49 -20.65 2.05
CA SER A 90 -3.86 -21.24 0.87
C SER A 90 -2.41 -21.64 1.08
N PHE A 91 -1.52 -20.76 1.54
CA PHE A 91 -0.08 -20.99 1.44
C PHE A 91 0.80 -20.34 2.50
N CYS A 92 0.36 -19.34 3.26
CA CYS A 92 1.19 -18.67 4.29
C CYS A 92 0.33 -18.05 5.38
N ASP A 93 0.97 -17.75 6.52
CA ASP A 93 0.39 -16.92 7.56
C ASP A 93 0.91 -15.49 7.39
N VAL A 94 0.01 -14.50 7.49
CA VAL A 94 0.36 -13.08 7.42
C VAL A 94 0.53 -12.55 8.84
N ALA A 95 1.76 -12.22 9.21
CA ALA A 95 2.08 -11.69 10.54
C ALA A 95 1.98 -10.18 10.59
N MET A 96 2.30 -9.51 9.50
CA MET A 96 2.46 -8.07 9.47
C MET A 96 1.92 -7.46 8.18
N VAL A 97 1.35 -6.27 8.31
CA VAL A 97 0.95 -5.42 7.17
C VAL A 97 1.78 -4.15 7.19
N ARG A 98 2.40 -3.80 6.05
CA ARG A 98 3.07 -2.51 5.86
C ARG A 98 2.29 -1.65 4.88
N ILE A 99 2.05 -0.43 5.27
CA ILE A 99 1.21 0.52 4.53
C ILE A 99 1.82 1.92 4.54
N ASP A 100 1.43 2.74 3.58
CA ASP A 100 1.90 4.12 3.48
C ASP A 100 1.08 5.09 4.36
N ALA A 101 1.52 6.34 4.41
CA ALA A 101 0.91 7.45 5.17
C ALA A 101 -0.53 7.79 4.75
N GLY A 102 -0.97 7.30 3.61
CA GLY A 102 -2.34 7.47 3.13
C GLY A 102 -3.36 6.54 3.80
N PHE A 103 -2.92 5.45 4.43
CA PHE A 103 -3.78 4.38 4.92
C PHE A 103 -4.22 4.50 6.39
N PRO A 104 -3.38 4.96 7.35
CA PRO A 104 -3.72 4.89 8.75
C PRO A 104 -5.04 5.59 9.07
N SER A 105 -6.08 4.80 9.28
CA SER A 105 -7.39 5.22 9.76
C SER A 105 -7.73 4.43 11.03
N THR A 106 -8.62 4.96 11.84
CA THR A 106 -9.09 4.26 13.05
C THR A 106 -9.59 2.86 12.72
N THR A 107 -10.44 2.76 11.72
CA THR A 107 -11.06 1.49 11.29
C THR A 107 -10.00 0.48 10.85
N LEU A 108 -9.02 0.90 10.03
CA LEU A 108 -7.98 -0.01 9.54
C LEU A 108 -7.09 -0.49 10.67
N LEU A 109 -6.56 0.41 11.50
CA LEU A 109 -5.65 0.04 12.57
C LEU A 109 -6.34 -0.84 13.62
N ALA A 110 -7.56 -0.48 14.06
CA ALA A 110 -8.33 -1.29 15.00
C ALA A 110 -8.73 -2.66 14.40
N GLY A 111 -9.07 -2.70 13.12
CA GLY A 111 -9.41 -3.95 12.43
C GLY A 111 -8.24 -4.92 12.34
N LEU A 112 -7.03 -4.44 12.05
CA LEU A 112 -5.82 -5.27 12.05
C LEU A 112 -5.50 -5.76 13.47
N GLU A 113 -5.58 -4.88 14.47
CA GLU A 113 -5.37 -5.23 15.88
C GLU A 113 -6.38 -6.30 16.37
N ALA A 114 -7.64 -6.20 15.98
CA ALA A 114 -8.68 -7.17 16.32
C ALA A 114 -8.41 -8.57 15.73
N ARG A 115 -7.68 -8.64 14.61
CA ARG A 115 -7.27 -9.88 13.96
C ARG A 115 -5.89 -10.38 14.43
N GLY A 116 -5.24 -9.67 15.35
CA GLY A 116 -3.89 -10.00 15.81
C GLY A 116 -2.82 -9.86 14.73
N ILE A 117 -3.06 -9.00 13.74
CA ILE A 117 -2.12 -8.72 12.65
C ILE A 117 -1.34 -7.47 13.02
N ASP A 118 -0.02 -7.60 13.07
CA ASP A 118 0.85 -6.46 13.33
C ASP A 118 0.92 -5.53 12.12
N TYR A 119 1.27 -4.28 12.36
CA TYR A 119 1.44 -3.32 11.28
C TYR A 119 2.57 -2.32 11.55
N VAL A 120 3.12 -1.78 10.48
CA VAL A 120 3.96 -0.59 10.48
C VAL A 120 3.50 0.33 9.37
N SER A 121 3.26 1.60 9.71
CA SER A 121 2.85 2.62 8.76
C SER A 121 3.50 3.95 9.04
N ARG A 122 3.72 4.75 8.01
CA ARG A 122 4.04 6.16 8.17
C ARG A 122 2.77 6.94 8.51
N LEU A 123 2.89 7.95 9.36
CA LEU A 123 1.82 8.91 9.61
C LEU A 123 2.04 10.19 8.79
N ARG A 124 0.94 10.79 8.37
CA ARG A 124 0.98 12.18 7.89
C ARG A 124 1.24 13.08 9.08
N ALA A 125 2.24 13.95 8.97
CA ALA A 125 2.57 14.90 10.03
C ALA A 125 1.42 15.88 10.25
N ASN A 126 1.21 16.26 11.51
CA ASN A 126 0.26 17.28 11.93
C ASN A 126 0.81 18.10 13.09
N ALA A 127 0.17 19.24 13.39
CA ALA A 127 0.64 20.19 14.39
C ALA A 127 0.79 19.61 15.82
N VAL A 128 0.01 18.55 16.16
CA VAL A 128 0.14 17.88 17.46
C VAL A 128 1.40 17.05 17.52
N GLN A 129 1.65 16.26 16.46
CA GLN A 129 2.87 15.46 16.33
C GLN A 129 4.11 16.35 16.27
N ASP A 130 4.02 17.49 15.60
CA ASP A 130 5.11 18.46 15.53
C ASP A 130 5.48 19.01 16.88
N ARG A 131 4.50 19.35 17.71
CA ARG A 131 4.72 19.79 19.11
C ARG A 131 5.34 18.66 19.96
N LEU A 132 4.92 17.43 19.77
CA LEU A 132 5.51 16.28 20.46
C LEU A 132 6.95 16.02 20.01
N ALA A 133 7.30 16.30 18.77
CA ALA A 133 8.65 16.14 18.23
C ALA A 133 9.60 17.28 18.65
N GLU A 134 9.10 18.48 18.94
CA GLU A 134 9.90 19.68 19.20
C GLU A 134 11.04 19.47 20.21
N PRO A 135 10.84 18.81 21.38
CA PRO A 135 11.92 18.53 22.32
C PRO A 135 13.05 17.67 21.74
N CYS A 136 12.72 16.83 20.74
CA CYS A 136 13.63 15.90 20.09
C CYS A 136 14.33 16.51 18.86
N MET A 137 13.87 17.68 18.38
CA MET A 137 14.41 18.38 17.22
C MET A 137 15.61 19.26 17.55
N LYS A 138 16.56 18.69 18.30
CA LYS A 138 17.77 19.41 18.73
C LYS A 138 19.00 18.78 18.08
N ARG A 139 19.83 19.62 17.50
CA ARG A 139 21.14 19.20 17.00
C ARG A 139 22.11 19.02 18.16
N PRO A 140 22.89 17.93 18.18
CA PRO A 140 24.02 17.83 19.09
C PRO A 140 25.00 18.99 18.84
N PRO A 141 25.63 19.50 19.89
CA PRO A 141 26.70 20.50 19.73
C PRO A 141 27.85 19.95 18.87
N GLY A 142 28.50 20.82 18.08
CA GLY A 142 29.68 20.48 17.29
C GLY A 142 29.49 20.70 15.80
N ARG A 143 30.49 20.23 15.03
CA ARG A 143 30.50 20.34 13.56
C ARG A 143 29.37 19.51 12.94
N ARG A 144 28.76 20.03 11.88
CA ARG A 144 27.79 19.27 11.09
C ARG A 144 28.44 17.99 10.56
N PRO A 145 27.68 16.87 10.49
CA PRO A 145 28.22 15.63 9.97
C PRO A 145 28.44 15.71 8.47
N ALA A 146 29.48 15.08 7.99
CA ALA A 146 29.68 14.83 6.56
C ALA A 146 28.73 13.72 6.05
N GLU A 147 28.31 12.81 6.95
CA GLU A 147 27.38 11.74 6.63
C GLU A 147 26.00 11.97 7.27
N PRO A 148 24.92 11.50 6.66
CA PRO A 148 23.59 11.60 7.23
C PRO A 148 23.51 10.96 8.61
N ARG A 149 23.00 11.69 9.58
CA ARG A 149 22.72 11.18 10.93
C ARG A 149 21.23 10.97 11.15
N MET A 150 20.92 10.07 12.08
CA MET A 150 19.54 9.74 12.39
C MET A 150 19.37 9.45 13.88
N TRP A 151 18.28 9.97 14.45
CA TRP A 151 17.87 9.72 15.82
C TRP A 151 16.47 9.17 15.84
N LEU A 152 16.21 8.26 16.76
CA LEU A 152 14.92 7.59 16.92
C LEU A 152 14.42 7.80 18.34
N TYR A 153 13.16 8.20 18.45
CA TYR A 153 12.51 8.42 19.74
C TYR A 153 11.20 7.64 19.80
N GLU A 154 10.90 7.13 21.00
CA GLU A 154 9.63 6.48 21.27
C GLU A 154 8.63 7.52 21.75
N LEU A 155 7.46 7.52 21.12
CA LEU A 155 6.34 8.38 21.48
C LEU A 155 5.09 7.53 21.68
N ARG A 156 4.17 8.04 22.49
CA ARG A 156 2.79 7.59 22.53
C ARG A 156 1.92 8.69 21.96
N TYR A 157 1.15 8.37 20.95
CA TYR A 157 0.33 9.34 20.26
C TYR A 157 -1.08 8.78 20.05
N GLN A 158 -2.07 9.63 20.25
CA GLN A 158 -3.46 9.35 19.92
C GLN A 158 -3.97 10.48 19.04
N ALA A 159 -4.37 10.15 17.81
CA ALA A 159 -5.12 11.05 16.97
C ALA A 159 -6.54 11.20 17.54
N GLU A 160 -7.19 12.33 17.29
CA GLU A 160 -8.56 12.59 17.76
C GLU A 160 -9.55 11.50 17.35
N ALA A 161 -9.40 10.98 16.13
CA ALA A 161 -10.25 9.92 15.60
C ALA A 161 -9.88 8.50 16.11
N TRP A 162 -8.82 8.32 16.90
CA TRP A 162 -8.39 7.00 17.36
C TRP A 162 -9.04 6.62 18.67
N ASP A 163 -9.43 5.36 18.79
CA ASP A 163 -10.02 4.73 19.96
C ASP A 163 -9.05 4.67 21.16
N LYS A 164 -7.74 4.59 20.89
CA LYS A 164 -6.69 4.47 21.90
C LYS A 164 -5.36 5.06 21.45
N PRO A 165 -4.45 5.39 22.39
CA PRO A 165 -3.10 5.78 22.03
C PRO A 165 -2.31 4.59 21.48
N ARG A 166 -1.50 4.85 20.44
CA ARG A 166 -0.64 3.86 19.78
C ARG A 166 0.83 4.22 19.91
N ARG A 167 1.68 3.22 19.77
CA ARG A 167 3.13 3.40 19.73
C ARG A 167 3.50 4.11 18.43
N VAL A 168 4.31 5.15 18.56
CA VAL A 168 4.85 5.90 17.43
C VAL A 168 6.36 6.05 17.59
N VAL A 169 7.09 5.75 16.54
CA VAL A 169 8.52 5.99 16.45
C VAL A 169 8.73 7.28 15.66
N LEU A 170 9.29 8.30 16.34
CA LEU A 170 9.74 9.51 15.69
C LEU A 170 11.14 9.26 15.12
N VAL A 171 11.30 9.51 13.85
CA VAL A 171 12.59 9.47 13.14
C VAL A 171 12.99 10.89 12.78
N VAL A 172 14.12 11.32 13.31
CA VAL A 172 14.74 12.61 13.01
C VAL A 172 15.97 12.37 12.17
N LYS A 173 16.10 13.08 11.06
CA LYS A 173 17.24 12.98 10.13
C LYS A 173 17.94 14.31 9.97
N GLU A 174 19.24 14.25 9.82
CA GLU A 174 20.10 15.36 9.40
C GLU A 174 20.95 14.91 8.24
N ARG A 175 20.95 15.67 7.15
CA ARG A 175 21.85 15.49 6.01
C ARG A 175 22.84 16.63 5.96
N GLU A 176 23.93 16.43 5.24
CA GLU A 176 24.86 17.49 4.94
C GLU A 176 24.15 18.64 4.20
N GLY A 177 24.35 19.85 4.66
CA GLY A 177 23.74 21.06 4.06
C GLY A 177 22.31 21.37 4.50
N ASP A 178 21.61 20.47 5.18
CA ASP A 178 20.24 20.76 5.65
C ASP A 178 20.20 21.90 6.68
N LEU A 179 19.40 22.93 6.41
CA LEU A 179 19.16 24.00 7.38
C LEU A 179 18.30 23.51 8.55
N LEU A 180 17.30 22.68 8.26
CA LEU A 180 16.35 22.12 9.21
C LEU A 180 16.51 20.61 9.29
N LEU A 181 16.20 20.06 10.46
CA LEU A 181 16.11 18.63 10.64
C LEU A 181 14.84 18.11 9.97
N GLU A 182 14.96 17.04 9.18
CA GLU A 182 13.79 16.30 8.67
C GLU A 182 13.21 15.42 9.79
N ARG A 183 11.89 15.23 9.78
CA ARG A 183 11.22 14.29 10.67
C ARG A 183 10.11 13.55 9.98
N PHE A 184 9.85 12.34 10.44
CA PHE A 184 8.64 11.59 10.12
C PHE A 184 8.28 10.63 11.26
N PHE A 185 7.05 10.15 11.25
CA PHE A 185 6.48 9.34 12.32
C PHE A 185 6.05 8.00 11.75
N LEU A 186 6.37 6.93 12.48
CA LEU A 186 5.91 5.58 12.19
C LEU A 186 4.99 5.11 13.30
N VAL A 187 3.77 4.72 12.97
CA VAL A 187 2.85 4.05 13.90
C VAL A 187 2.98 2.55 13.75
N THR A 188 2.89 1.84 14.88
CA THR A 188 2.98 0.38 14.89
C THR A 188 2.20 -0.23 16.05
N SER A 189 1.69 -1.46 15.86
CA SER A 189 1.14 -2.32 16.91
C SER A 189 2.24 -3.08 17.67
N LEU A 190 3.42 -3.25 17.06
CA LEU A 190 4.53 -3.99 17.65
C LEU A 190 4.92 -3.41 19.00
N SER A 191 4.94 -4.24 20.04
CA SER A 191 5.40 -3.83 21.36
C SER A 191 6.91 -3.52 21.34
N TRP A 192 7.31 -2.56 22.14
CA TRP A 192 8.73 -2.23 22.37
C TRP A 192 9.56 -3.37 22.96
N THR A 193 8.89 -4.33 23.63
CA THR A 193 9.53 -5.56 24.13
C THR A 193 9.76 -6.59 23.03
N VAL A 194 9.01 -6.51 21.94
CA VAL A 194 9.10 -7.44 20.80
C VAL A 194 10.05 -6.90 19.74
N LYS A 195 9.94 -5.59 19.42
CA LYS A 195 10.76 -4.91 18.42
C LYS A 195 11.23 -3.55 18.90
N LEU A 196 12.52 -3.32 18.86
CA LEU A 196 13.11 -2.03 19.17
C LEU A 196 12.82 -1.01 18.06
N ARG A 197 12.93 0.29 18.38
CA ARG A 197 12.63 1.39 17.43
C ARG A 197 13.41 1.32 16.11
N HIS A 198 14.67 0.89 16.17
CA HIS A 198 15.48 0.74 14.95
C HIS A 198 15.03 -0.43 14.08
N GLU A 199 14.50 -1.50 14.68
CA GLU A 199 13.94 -2.62 13.95
C GLU A 199 12.60 -2.24 13.28
N VAL A 200 11.75 -1.44 13.96
CA VAL A 200 10.53 -0.89 13.35
C VAL A 200 10.86 -0.06 12.12
N LEU A 201 11.90 0.80 12.22
CA LEU A 201 12.37 1.58 11.08
C LEU A 201 12.93 0.69 9.96
N ALA A 202 13.71 -0.34 10.30
CA ALA A 202 14.24 -1.29 9.34
C ALA A 202 13.12 -2.00 8.59
N HIS A 203 12.12 -2.52 9.31
CA HIS A 203 10.92 -3.14 8.72
C HIS A 203 10.18 -2.18 7.78
N TYR A 204 9.98 -0.93 8.21
CA TYR A 204 9.32 0.06 7.34
C TYR A 204 10.12 0.34 6.06
N ARG A 205 11.45 0.42 6.15
CA ARG A 205 12.32 0.70 5.00
C ARG A 205 12.33 -0.40 3.94
N GLU A 206 12.09 -1.63 4.33
CA GLU A 206 11.97 -2.74 3.37
C GLU A 206 10.79 -2.56 2.41
N ARG A 207 9.82 -1.68 2.74
CA ARG A 207 8.76 -1.28 1.83
C ARG A 207 9.29 -0.69 0.51
N GLY A 208 10.48 -0.09 0.50
CA GLY A 208 11.11 0.40 -0.71
C GLY A 208 11.34 -0.68 -1.79
N LYS A 209 11.37 -1.96 -1.41
CA LYS A 209 11.41 -3.08 -2.37
C LYS A 209 10.07 -3.22 -3.10
N ALA A 210 8.96 -3.07 -2.38
CA ALA A 210 7.62 -3.09 -2.99
C ALA A 210 7.40 -1.90 -3.94
N GLU A 211 7.98 -0.73 -3.65
CA GLU A 211 7.94 0.43 -4.56
C GLU A 211 8.63 0.12 -5.90
N GLY A 212 9.70 -0.68 -5.91
CA GLY A 212 10.35 -1.18 -7.13
C GLY A 212 9.40 -2.03 -7.97
N HIS A 213 8.71 -3.00 -7.37
CA HIS A 213 7.72 -3.85 -8.06
C HIS A 213 6.52 -3.05 -8.57
N MET A 214 6.11 -2.00 -7.83
CA MET A 214 5.05 -1.10 -8.27
C MET A 214 5.49 -0.23 -9.45
N GLY A 215 6.74 0.21 -9.49
CA GLY A 215 7.33 0.89 -10.64
C GLY A 215 7.32 -0.02 -11.86
N GLU A 216 7.74 -1.26 -11.70
CA GLU A 216 7.74 -2.26 -12.76
C GLU A 216 6.33 -2.52 -13.32
N LEU A 217 5.32 -2.66 -12.44
CA LEU A 217 3.93 -2.79 -12.87
C LEU A 217 3.43 -1.59 -13.66
N LYS A 218 3.81 -0.36 -13.27
CA LYS A 218 3.39 0.87 -13.95
C LYS A 218 4.12 1.08 -15.28
N ASP A 219 5.43 0.90 -15.28
CA ASP A 219 6.29 1.35 -16.37
C ASP A 219 6.55 0.25 -17.41
N VAL A 220 6.67 -0.99 -16.96
CA VAL A 220 6.97 -2.13 -17.84
C VAL A 220 5.70 -2.83 -18.29
N LEU A 221 4.83 -3.20 -17.35
CA LEU A 221 3.59 -3.91 -17.68
C LEU A 221 2.49 -2.97 -18.17
N ALA A 222 2.54 -1.70 -17.79
CA ALA A 222 1.69 -0.60 -18.26
C ALA A 222 0.26 -1.03 -18.62
N PRO A 223 -0.55 -1.52 -17.66
CA PRO A 223 -1.82 -2.17 -17.95
C PRO A 223 -2.77 -1.24 -18.72
N ALA A 224 -3.09 -1.59 -19.96
CA ALA A 224 -4.01 -0.84 -20.80
C ALA A 224 -5.45 -1.07 -20.35
N LEU A 225 -5.95 -0.24 -19.43
CA LEU A 225 -7.29 -0.32 -18.86
C LEU A 225 -8.31 0.43 -19.73
N SER A 226 -8.54 -0.08 -20.95
CA SER A 226 -9.36 0.55 -21.98
C SER A 226 -10.51 -0.31 -22.46
N SER A 227 -11.11 -1.12 -21.59
CA SER A 227 -12.26 -1.96 -21.94
C SER A 227 -13.48 -1.12 -22.27
N THR A 228 -14.28 -1.56 -23.23
CA THR A 228 -15.50 -0.87 -23.65
C THR A 228 -16.72 -1.78 -23.51
N ASN A 229 -17.86 -1.21 -23.17
CA ASN A 229 -19.15 -1.92 -23.16
C ASN A 229 -19.69 -2.22 -24.57
N ARG A 230 -19.00 -1.77 -25.62
CA ARG A 230 -19.42 -2.03 -26.98
C ARG A 230 -19.07 -3.46 -27.37
N ALA A 231 -20.07 -4.27 -27.66
CA ALA A 231 -19.87 -5.49 -28.39
C ALA A 231 -19.12 -5.12 -29.71
N LYS A 232 -17.97 -5.74 -29.93
CA LYS A 232 -17.24 -5.58 -31.22
C LYS A 232 -18.05 -6.24 -32.30
N SER A 233 -19.04 -5.51 -32.86
CA SER A 233 -19.71 -5.93 -34.10
C SER A 233 -18.80 -5.59 -35.25
N HIS A 234 -18.00 -6.53 -35.72
CA HIS A 234 -17.28 -6.39 -36.97
C HIS A 234 -17.59 -7.52 -37.92
N ARG A 235 -18.52 -7.22 -38.82
CA ARG A 235 -18.35 -7.50 -40.23
C ARG A 235 -19.28 -6.60 -41.05
N ARG A 236 -18.75 -6.03 -42.11
CA ARG A 236 -19.49 -5.25 -43.09
C ARG A 236 -20.93 -5.75 -43.29
N GLY A 237 -21.90 -4.92 -43.00
CA GLY A 237 -23.24 -4.98 -43.57
C GLY A 237 -24.28 -5.88 -42.89
N LYS A 238 -24.02 -6.60 -41.82
CA LYS A 238 -25.05 -7.32 -41.05
C LYS A 238 -25.08 -6.87 -39.61
N LYS A 239 -26.18 -6.18 -39.19
CA LYS A 239 -26.51 -5.98 -37.79
C LYS A 239 -26.71 -7.35 -37.14
N LEU A 240 -25.72 -7.88 -36.50
CA LEU A 240 -25.92 -8.97 -35.56
C LEU A 240 -26.76 -8.42 -34.40
N LYS A 241 -27.98 -8.84 -34.26
CA LYS A 241 -28.78 -8.73 -33.05
C LYS A 241 -28.19 -9.70 -32.02
N SER A 242 -27.02 -9.36 -31.50
CA SER A 242 -26.42 -10.14 -30.44
C SER A 242 -27.11 -9.74 -29.14
N LYS A 243 -27.83 -10.69 -28.51
CA LYS A 243 -28.22 -10.68 -27.11
C LYS A 243 -27.00 -11.01 -26.22
N THR A 244 -25.83 -10.48 -26.55
CA THR A 244 -24.66 -10.62 -25.66
C THR A 244 -24.97 -9.77 -24.44
N PRO A 245 -24.85 -10.32 -23.23
CA PRO A 245 -25.00 -9.55 -21.99
C PRO A 245 -24.08 -8.33 -22.05
N ALA A 246 -24.52 -7.20 -21.55
CA ALA A 246 -23.68 -6.02 -21.43
C ALA A 246 -22.42 -6.39 -20.64
N VAL A 247 -21.25 -6.31 -21.26
CA VAL A 247 -19.99 -6.59 -20.59
C VAL A 247 -19.69 -5.43 -19.65
N ASP A 248 -19.50 -5.71 -18.37
CA ASP A 248 -19.05 -4.70 -17.42
C ASP A 248 -17.58 -4.34 -17.73
N ALA A 249 -17.41 -3.18 -18.35
CA ALA A 249 -16.09 -2.71 -18.75
C ALA A 249 -15.17 -2.45 -17.54
N PHE A 250 -15.71 -2.09 -16.38
CA PHE A 250 -14.92 -1.92 -15.16
C PHE A 250 -14.38 -3.27 -14.67
N ALA A 251 -15.21 -4.29 -14.59
CA ALA A 251 -14.79 -5.64 -14.25
C ALA A 251 -13.77 -6.20 -15.26
N CYS A 252 -13.95 -5.91 -16.57
CA CYS A 252 -12.97 -6.29 -17.57
C CYS A 252 -11.61 -5.59 -17.38
N ASN A 253 -11.61 -4.33 -16.95
CA ASN A 253 -10.38 -3.63 -16.62
C ASN A 253 -9.71 -4.20 -15.37
N GLU A 254 -10.49 -4.62 -14.36
CA GLU A 254 -9.94 -5.32 -13.19
C GLU A 254 -9.27 -6.66 -13.58
N VAL A 255 -9.91 -7.44 -14.42
CA VAL A 255 -9.30 -8.68 -14.97
C VAL A 255 -8.00 -8.39 -15.73
N ARG A 256 -7.95 -7.33 -16.55
CA ARG A 256 -6.73 -6.92 -17.25
C ARG A 256 -5.62 -6.53 -16.27
N LEU A 257 -5.95 -5.77 -15.24
CA LEU A 257 -5.00 -5.43 -14.17
C LEU A 257 -4.43 -6.69 -13.51
N LEU A 258 -5.30 -7.64 -13.14
CA LEU A 258 -4.89 -8.91 -12.55
C LEU A 258 -4.00 -9.74 -13.49
N ILE A 259 -4.30 -9.77 -14.79
CA ILE A 259 -3.45 -10.46 -15.76
C ILE A 259 -2.07 -9.80 -15.84
N SER A 260 -2.00 -8.47 -15.85
CA SER A 260 -0.72 -7.75 -15.84
C SER A 260 0.11 -8.02 -14.57
N CYS A 261 -0.53 -8.31 -13.45
CA CYS A 261 0.18 -8.70 -12.22
C CYS A 261 0.67 -10.16 -12.23
N LEU A 262 0.26 -10.97 -13.21
CA LEU A 262 0.69 -12.37 -13.35
C LEU A 262 1.81 -12.56 -14.39
N ALA A 263 2.06 -11.53 -15.19
CA ALA A 263 3.10 -11.53 -16.22
C ALA A 263 4.47 -11.21 -15.63
#